data_60615d33314cff9ea0dd0012ca21340b
#
_entry.id   60615d33314cff9ea0dd0012ca21340b
#
_cell.length_a   1.000
_cell.length_b   1.000
_cell.length_c   1.000
_cell.angle_alpha   90.00
_cell.angle_beta   90.00
_cell.angle_gamma   90.00
#
_symmetry.space_group_name_H-M   'P 1'
#
loop_
_entity.id
_entity.type
_entity.pdbx_description
1 polymer ?
#
loop_
_entity_poly.entity_id
_entity_poly.type
_entity_poly.pdbx_seq_one_letter_code
_entity_poly.pdbx_strand_id
1 'polypeptide(L)'
;MTRITAAQKSILLQPKYSDLKPVSHLLIIYVFFAVVLSSCSATRQVAKQKETSISSVKFLDEYVMPLNQTFQNTVVGGLSGIDYDVASNQYYLISDDPSQLSPARIYTAQITIKDNKIDTVQVTGVTFILQQNGKQYPQYRSDKTLKADGESVRYNPKLKSFIWSNEGERVLKNGDTIIVQPALTFITKEGRYLDTIPLPAGFHFTKGENGPRKNALFEGVTYADHYKTIYASLEEPLYQDGPQAAFEFDKALTRILKFDAVTKQNTAQYAYNLGAMPVKPTVENDWNVNGISEILAVNDHTLLVMERAWAKGHDDHTFIKLYLVDLNGAENEIDNTGFIQNPPKPLKKKLLFDFDSLNRHIDNFEGITFGPKLPNGNQSLIFCVDNNFSKSQTQQFFLFEVIP
;
A
#
# COMPACT_ATOMS: atom_id res chain seq x y z
N MET A 1 72.73 13.11 -36.20
CA MET A 1 73.64 12.43 -37.16
C MET A 1 72.88 11.32 -37.86
N THR A 2 72.82 11.52 -39.20
CA THR A 2 72.85 10.55 -40.33
C THR A 2 71.61 9.64 -40.51
N ARG A 3 70.74 9.99 -41.40
CA ARG A 3 70.51 9.53 -42.80
C ARG A 3 70.68 8.04 -43.03
N ILE A 4 69.73 7.32 -43.59
CA ILE A 4 69.66 7.05 -45.07
C ILE A 4 68.33 6.33 -45.44
N THR A 5 67.79 6.73 -46.53
CA THR A 5 66.72 6.28 -47.41
C THR A 5 66.90 4.88 -48.01
N ALA A 6 65.81 4.18 -48.35
CA ALA A 6 65.69 3.42 -49.59
C ALA A 6 64.21 3.17 -49.97
N ALA A 7 63.87 3.56 -51.13
CA ALA A 7 62.60 3.26 -51.82
C ALA A 7 62.67 1.90 -52.47
N GLN A 8 61.52 1.16 -52.47
CA GLN A 8 61.32 0.06 -53.40
C GLN A 8 59.91 0.13 -53.99
N LYS A 9 59.88 0.28 -55.32
CA LYS A 9 58.73 0.17 -56.19
C LYS A 9 58.21 -1.28 -56.17
N SER A 10 56.92 -1.47 -56.04
CA SER A 10 56.27 -2.73 -56.43
C SER A 10 55.10 -2.42 -57.34
N ILE A 11 55.12 -3.20 -58.38
CA ILE A 11 54.37 -3.17 -59.68
C ILE A 11 52.91 -3.51 -59.35
N LEU A 12 51.98 -2.65 -59.89
CA LEU A 12 50.54 -2.88 -59.93
C LEU A 12 50.24 -3.94 -61.07
N LEU A 13 49.70 -5.05 -60.65
CA LEU A 13 48.98 -5.98 -61.52
C LEU A 13 47.47 -5.72 -61.35
N GLN A 14 46.86 -5.20 -62.46
CA GLN A 14 45.39 -5.08 -62.53
C GLN A 14 44.83 -6.43 -62.99
N PRO A 15 43.75 -6.91 -62.35
CA PRO A 15 42.98 -8.03 -62.91
C PRO A 15 41.97 -7.51 -63.95
N LYS A 16 41.94 -8.20 -65.12
CA LYS A 16 40.95 -7.99 -66.14
C LYS A 16 39.53 -8.32 -65.67
N TYR A 17 38.64 -7.37 -65.83
CA TYR A 17 37.20 -7.60 -65.70
C TYR A 17 36.73 -8.41 -66.98
N SER A 18 36.18 -9.58 -66.69
CA SER A 18 35.39 -10.34 -67.64
C SER A 18 33.90 -10.09 -67.41
N ASP A 19 33.19 -9.82 -68.45
CA ASP A 19 31.77 -9.48 -68.59
C ASP A 19 30.85 -10.47 -67.85
N LEU A 20 30.19 -9.99 -66.82
CA LEU A 20 29.04 -10.65 -66.19
C LEU A 20 27.75 -9.93 -66.64
N LYS A 21 26.87 -10.69 -67.29
CA LYS A 21 25.59 -10.22 -67.85
C LYS A 21 24.62 -9.68 -66.74
N PRO A 22 23.77 -8.67 -67.09
CA PRO A 22 22.96 -7.93 -66.10
C PRO A 22 21.67 -8.63 -65.60
N VAL A 23 21.60 -9.97 -65.61
CA VAL A 23 20.37 -10.70 -65.23
C VAL A 23 20.29 -11.04 -63.71
N SER A 24 21.41 -10.94 -63.01
CA SER A 24 21.43 -11.34 -61.53
C SER A 24 20.97 -10.23 -60.57
N HIS A 25 21.00 -8.96 -60.94
CA HIS A 25 20.69 -7.85 -60.05
C HIS A 25 19.18 -7.67 -59.82
N LEU A 26 18.34 -8.04 -60.76
CA LEU A 26 16.89 -7.95 -60.61
C LEU A 26 16.34 -9.03 -59.65
N LEU A 27 16.97 -10.21 -59.64
CA LEU A 27 16.56 -11.31 -58.77
C LEU A 27 16.93 -11.06 -57.31
N ILE A 28 18.08 -10.41 -57.03
CA ILE A 28 18.54 -10.07 -55.69
C ILE A 28 17.67 -8.97 -55.06
N ILE A 29 17.22 -7.99 -55.86
CA ILE A 29 16.33 -6.91 -55.40
C ILE A 29 14.94 -7.47 -55.05
N TYR A 30 14.42 -8.45 -55.82
CA TYR A 30 13.12 -9.07 -55.53
C TYR A 30 13.15 -9.94 -54.26
N VAL A 31 14.26 -10.65 -53.99
CA VAL A 31 14.42 -11.44 -52.76
C VAL A 31 14.57 -10.52 -51.52
N PHE A 32 15.28 -9.39 -51.67
CA PHE A 32 15.39 -8.42 -50.56
C PHE A 32 14.06 -7.72 -50.26
N PHE A 33 13.24 -7.42 -51.29
CA PHE A 33 11.92 -6.82 -51.08
C PHE A 33 10.89 -7.81 -50.54
N ALA A 34 11.00 -9.10 -50.88
CA ALA A 34 10.14 -10.15 -50.32
C ALA A 34 10.44 -10.44 -48.81
N VAL A 35 11.71 -10.31 -48.40
CA VAL A 35 12.11 -10.49 -46.99
C VAL A 35 11.72 -9.29 -46.11
N VAL A 36 11.69 -8.07 -46.67
CA VAL A 36 11.25 -6.87 -45.97
C VAL A 36 9.72 -6.82 -45.78
N LEU A 37 8.95 -7.42 -46.71
CA LEU A 37 7.49 -7.48 -46.61
C LEU A 37 6.97 -8.60 -45.72
N SER A 38 7.80 -9.60 -45.35
CA SER A 38 7.44 -10.65 -44.40
C SER A 38 7.81 -10.33 -42.94
N SER A 39 8.47 -9.19 -42.65
CA SER A 39 8.82 -8.77 -41.27
C SER A 39 7.78 -7.86 -40.63
N CYS A 40 6.66 -7.55 -41.30
CA CYS A 40 5.58 -6.77 -40.71
C CYS A 40 4.31 -7.60 -40.56
N SER A 41 4.17 -8.29 -39.47
CA SER A 41 2.93 -8.50 -38.68
C SER A 41 3.06 -9.65 -37.67
N ALA A 42 4.14 -9.64 -36.89
CA ALA A 42 4.00 -10.14 -35.53
C ALA A 42 3.43 -9.00 -34.71
N THR A 43 2.16 -8.65 -34.89
CA THR A 43 1.39 -8.03 -33.86
C THR A 43 1.45 -9.00 -32.67
N ARG A 44 2.38 -8.75 -31.74
CA ARG A 44 2.26 -9.29 -30.39
C ARG A 44 0.86 -8.84 -29.94
N GLN A 45 -0.11 -9.74 -30.03
CA GLN A 45 -1.26 -9.66 -29.18
C GLN A 45 -0.66 -9.70 -27.75
N VAL A 46 -0.44 -8.52 -27.18
CA VAL A 46 -0.31 -8.41 -25.73
C VAL A 46 -1.62 -9.00 -25.24
N ALA A 47 -1.55 -10.23 -24.76
CA ALA A 47 -2.68 -10.87 -24.10
C ALA A 47 -3.14 -9.84 -23.07
N LYS A 48 -4.33 -9.27 -23.28
CA LYS A 48 -4.94 -8.35 -22.33
C LYS A 48 -4.99 -9.14 -21.04
N GLN A 49 -4.12 -8.84 -20.11
CA GLN A 49 -4.09 -9.51 -18.81
C GLN A 49 -5.49 -9.34 -18.26
N LYS A 50 -6.21 -10.46 -18.05
CA LYS A 50 -7.59 -10.43 -17.60
C LYS A 50 -7.58 -9.64 -16.29
N GLU A 51 -8.20 -8.47 -16.28
CA GLU A 51 -8.31 -7.66 -15.09
C GLU A 51 -8.87 -8.53 -13.95
N THR A 52 -8.23 -8.46 -12.80
CA THR A 52 -8.72 -9.15 -11.62
C THR A 52 -10.08 -8.54 -11.28
N SER A 53 -11.13 -9.32 -11.42
CA SER A 53 -12.48 -8.97 -10.96
C SER A 53 -12.73 -9.68 -9.63
N ILE A 54 -13.46 -9.02 -8.73
CA ILE A 54 -13.88 -9.60 -7.46
C ILE A 54 -15.40 -9.52 -7.38
N SER A 55 -16.08 -10.65 -7.39
CA SER A 55 -17.52 -10.74 -7.20
C SER A 55 -17.88 -10.88 -5.72
N SER A 56 -17.10 -11.66 -4.99
CA SER A 56 -17.23 -11.92 -3.55
C SER A 56 -15.92 -12.45 -2.97
N VAL A 57 -15.86 -12.58 -1.65
CA VAL A 57 -14.79 -13.25 -0.93
C VAL A 57 -15.38 -14.33 -0.02
N LYS A 58 -14.61 -15.39 0.22
CA LYS A 58 -15.01 -16.53 1.06
C LYS A 58 -13.98 -16.75 2.14
N PHE A 59 -14.40 -16.72 3.39
CA PHE A 59 -13.55 -17.08 4.53
C PHE A 59 -13.12 -18.55 4.43
N LEU A 60 -11.84 -18.81 4.69
CA LEU A 60 -11.24 -20.14 4.66
C LEU A 60 -10.72 -20.55 6.03
N ASP A 61 -9.91 -19.70 6.67
CA ASP A 61 -9.23 -20.07 7.91
C ASP A 61 -8.77 -18.85 8.72
N GLU A 62 -8.49 -19.08 9.99
CA GLU A 62 -7.92 -18.14 10.93
C GLU A 62 -6.72 -18.77 11.65
N TYR A 63 -5.65 -18.03 11.78
CA TYR A 63 -4.47 -18.39 12.56
C TYR A 63 -4.24 -17.37 13.68
N VAL A 64 -4.18 -17.85 14.91
CA VAL A 64 -3.85 -17.02 16.09
C VAL A 64 -2.38 -17.21 16.42
N MET A 65 -1.61 -16.12 16.32
CA MET A 65 -0.20 -16.12 16.69
C MET A 65 -0.06 -16.18 18.20
N PRO A 66 0.85 -17.00 18.75
CA PRO A 66 1.09 -17.02 20.18
C PRO A 66 1.51 -15.65 20.73
N LEU A 67 1.01 -15.29 21.92
CA LEU A 67 1.36 -14.03 22.58
C LEU A 67 2.84 -13.98 23.00
N ASN A 68 3.35 -12.76 23.21
CA ASN A 68 4.70 -12.49 23.71
C ASN A 68 5.83 -13.06 22.85
N GLN A 69 5.62 -13.22 21.56
CA GLN A 69 6.70 -13.59 20.66
C GLN A 69 7.76 -12.48 20.59
N THR A 70 9.00 -12.90 20.48
CA THR A 70 10.13 -12.00 20.25
C THR A 70 10.96 -12.49 19.06
N PHE A 71 11.54 -11.54 18.34
CA PHE A 71 12.46 -11.83 17.26
C PHE A 71 13.64 -10.85 17.32
N GLN A 72 14.87 -11.37 17.44
CA GLN A 72 16.10 -10.55 17.52
C GLN A 72 15.99 -9.39 18.54
N ASN A 73 15.53 -9.71 19.75
CA ASN A 73 15.32 -8.76 20.86
C ASN A 73 14.24 -7.68 20.60
N THR A 74 13.36 -7.88 19.62
CA THR A 74 12.19 -7.04 19.43
C THR A 74 10.92 -7.80 19.79
N VAL A 75 9.91 -7.08 20.31
CA VAL A 75 8.58 -7.66 20.58
C VAL A 75 7.80 -7.74 19.28
N VAL A 76 7.30 -8.94 18.94
CA VAL A 76 6.43 -9.15 17.78
C VAL A 76 4.99 -8.88 18.18
N GLY A 77 4.37 -7.88 17.60
CA GLY A 77 3.01 -7.40 17.86
C GLY A 77 2.80 -6.03 17.26
N GLY A 78 1.62 -5.47 17.45
CA GLY A 78 1.27 -4.19 16.84
C GLY A 78 1.35 -4.28 15.32
N LEU A 79 0.87 -5.37 14.69
CA LEU A 79 1.04 -5.59 13.26
C LEU A 79 -0.12 -4.92 12.51
N SER A 80 0.07 -3.64 12.18
CA SER A 80 -0.94 -2.77 11.57
C SER A 80 -1.00 -2.88 10.04
N GLY A 81 0.09 -3.26 9.37
CA GLY A 81 0.10 -3.39 7.92
C GLY A 81 0.80 -4.65 7.42
N ILE A 82 0.37 -5.16 6.26
CA ILE A 82 0.93 -6.36 5.63
C ILE A 82 1.06 -6.17 4.12
N ASP A 83 2.17 -6.65 3.54
CA ASP A 83 2.33 -6.79 2.10
C ASP A 83 3.01 -8.10 1.72
N TYR A 84 2.80 -8.55 0.48
CA TYR A 84 3.32 -9.82 -0.03
C TYR A 84 4.16 -9.65 -1.28
N ASP A 85 5.41 -10.05 -1.20
CA ASP A 85 6.30 -10.15 -2.36
C ASP A 85 6.20 -11.55 -3.00
N VAL A 86 5.49 -11.61 -4.12
CA VAL A 86 5.29 -12.83 -4.90
C VAL A 86 6.62 -13.46 -5.34
N ALA A 87 7.63 -12.63 -5.66
CA ALA A 87 8.90 -13.13 -6.20
C ALA A 87 9.74 -13.87 -5.16
N SER A 88 9.74 -13.40 -3.92
CA SER A 88 10.48 -14.03 -2.82
C SER A 88 9.61 -14.92 -1.93
N ASN A 89 8.30 -14.94 -2.14
CA ASN A 89 7.30 -15.60 -1.27
C ASN A 89 7.45 -15.18 0.19
N GLN A 90 7.63 -13.86 0.42
CA GLN A 90 7.79 -13.26 1.74
C GLN A 90 6.71 -12.24 2.01
N TYR A 91 6.33 -12.13 3.27
CA TYR A 91 5.45 -11.08 3.76
C TYR A 91 6.25 -10.04 4.53
N TYR A 92 5.83 -8.80 4.44
CA TYR A 92 6.36 -7.67 5.19
C TYR A 92 5.26 -7.15 6.09
N LEU A 93 5.54 -7.03 7.39
CA LEU A 93 4.59 -6.64 8.42
C LEU A 93 5.16 -5.43 9.15
N ILE A 94 4.49 -4.29 9.11
CA ILE A 94 4.88 -3.12 9.90
C ILE A 94 4.29 -3.21 11.30
N SER A 95 5.00 -2.65 12.27
CA SER A 95 4.52 -2.56 13.64
C SER A 95 4.23 -1.10 13.99
N ASP A 96 3.07 -0.82 14.57
CA ASP A 96 2.59 0.48 15.03
C ASP A 96 3.25 0.96 16.34
N ASP A 97 4.20 0.17 16.87
CA ASP A 97 4.97 0.55 18.04
C ASP A 97 5.74 1.86 17.80
N PRO A 98 5.39 2.99 18.42
CA PRO A 98 6.06 4.27 18.20
C PRO A 98 7.48 4.31 18.80
N SER A 99 8.23 3.22 18.63
CA SER A 99 9.52 2.95 19.27
C SER A 99 9.45 2.88 20.79
N GLN A 100 8.32 2.50 21.35
CA GLN A 100 8.14 2.45 22.81
C GLN A 100 8.65 1.15 23.41
N LEU A 101 8.33 0.01 22.79
CA LEU A 101 8.74 -1.33 23.22
C LEU A 101 10.00 -1.78 22.48
N SER A 102 10.07 -1.49 21.19
CA SER A 102 11.19 -1.81 20.33
C SER A 102 11.33 -0.73 19.25
N PRO A 103 12.49 -0.53 18.62
CA PRO A 103 12.63 0.46 17.56
C PRO A 103 11.61 0.25 16.43
N ALA A 104 11.16 1.33 15.78
CA ALA A 104 10.26 1.29 14.63
C ALA A 104 10.77 0.32 13.58
N ARG A 105 9.91 -0.58 13.09
CA ARG A 105 10.36 -1.78 12.36
C ARG A 105 9.34 -2.36 11.41
N ILE A 106 9.88 -3.06 10.42
CA ILE A 106 9.14 -3.94 9.51
C ILE A 106 9.68 -5.35 9.71
N TYR A 107 8.82 -6.30 10.01
CA TYR A 107 9.18 -7.72 10.04
C TYR A 107 9.09 -8.33 8.66
N THR A 108 9.99 -9.26 8.36
CA THR A 108 9.82 -10.21 7.26
C THR A 108 9.26 -11.49 7.84
N ALA A 109 8.24 -12.07 7.19
CA ALA A 109 7.61 -13.29 7.64
C ALA A 109 7.36 -14.26 6.48
N GLN A 110 7.18 -15.52 6.81
CA GLN A 110 6.63 -16.56 5.95
C GLN A 110 5.29 -17.00 6.50
N ILE A 111 4.27 -17.01 5.64
CA ILE A 111 2.95 -17.59 5.93
C ILE A 111 2.80 -18.82 5.04
N THR A 112 2.75 -19.99 5.66
CA THR A 112 2.56 -21.25 4.95
C THR A 112 1.07 -21.58 4.88
N ILE A 113 0.56 -21.70 3.65
CA ILE A 113 -0.82 -22.12 3.39
C ILE A 113 -0.81 -23.55 2.88
N LYS A 114 -1.55 -24.43 3.55
CA LYS A 114 -1.67 -25.84 3.21
C LYS A 114 -3.15 -26.26 3.34
N ASP A 115 -3.68 -26.93 2.34
CA ASP A 115 -5.06 -27.40 2.31
C ASP A 115 -6.10 -26.29 2.59
N ASN A 116 -5.85 -25.09 2.04
CA ASN A 116 -6.65 -23.87 2.25
C ASN A 116 -6.70 -23.40 3.72
N LYS A 117 -5.67 -23.71 4.51
CA LYS A 117 -5.50 -23.23 5.89
C LYS A 117 -4.14 -22.59 6.09
N ILE A 118 -4.04 -21.68 7.02
CA ILE A 118 -2.77 -21.16 7.49
C ILE A 118 -2.15 -22.17 8.44
N ASP A 119 -1.11 -22.87 7.97
CA ASP A 119 -0.38 -23.86 8.75
C ASP A 119 0.56 -23.19 9.76
N THR A 120 1.30 -22.17 9.31
CA THR A 120 2.23 -21.41 10.17
C THR A 120 2.36 -19.96 9.73
N VAL A 121 2.62 -19.09 10.70
CA VAL A 121 3.12 -17.72 10.51
C VAL A 121 4.42 -17.59 11.26
N GLN A 122 5.51 -17.38 10.55
CA GLN A 122 6.86 -17.34 11.12
C GLN A 122 7.58 -16.05 10.74
N VAL A 123 7.98 -15.26 11.74
CA VAL A 123 8.89 -14.12 11.55
C VAL A 123 10.27 -14.64 11.23
N THR A 124 10.88 -14.17 10.13
CA THR A 124 12.18 -14.62 9.62
C THR A 124 13.21 -13.50 9.53
N GLY A 125 12.79 -12.24 9.67
CA GLY A 125 13.68 -11.07 9.63
C GLY A 125 13.05 -9.86 10.29
N VAL A 126 13.88 -8.86 10.58
CA VAL A 126 13.46 -7.53 11.03
C VAL A 126 14.32 -6.47 10.36
N THR A 127 13.68 -5.42 9.87
CA THR A 127 14.29 -4.22 9.32
C THR A 127 13.89 -3.03 10.18
N PHE A 128 14.86 -2.33 10.76
CA PHE A 128 14.59 -1.12 11.53
C PHE A 128 14.39 0.07 10.60
N ILE A 129 13.32 0.82 10.81
CA ILE A 129 13.05 2.06 10.09
C ILE A 129 13.97 3.15 10.64
N LEU A 130 14.74 3.78 9.77
CA LEU A 130 15.70 4.81 10.15
C LEU A 130 15.20 6.19 9.75
N GLN A 131 15.52 7.16 10.61
CA GLN A 131 15.34 8.56 10.32
C GLN A 131 16.22 9.01 9.13
N GLN A 132 15.97 10.19 8.60
CA GLN A 132 16.78 10.79 7.52
C GLN A 132 18.28 10.91 7.85
N ASN A 133 18.62 11.08 9.13
CA ASN A 133 20.01 11.13 9.61
C ASN A 133 20.66 9.73 9.77
N GLY A 134 19.96 8.64 9.43
CA GLY A 134 20.42 7.26 9.55
C GLY A 134 20.34 6.66 10.95
N LYS A 135 19.80 7.37 11.93
CA LYS A 135 19.61 6.87 13.29
C LYS A 135 18.25 6.20 13.43
N GLN A 136 18.12 5.27 14.39
CA GLN A 136 16.82 4.77 14.82
C GLN A 136 15.99 5.88 15.44
N TYR A 137 14.66 5.74 15.36
CA TYR A 137 13.77 6.61 16.12
C TYR A 137 13.99 6.41 17.62
N PRO A 138 14.02 7.48 18.42
CA PRO A 138 14.15 7.36 19.88
C PRO A 138 12.91 6.71 20.47
N GLN A 139 13.01 6.23 21.73
CA GLN A 139 11.83 5.82 22.44
C GLN A 139 10.84 6.99 22.56
N TYR A 140 9.58 6.75 22.22
CA TYR A 140 8.53 7.78 22.21
C TYR A 140 8.42 8.55 23.55
N ARG A 141 8.61 7.85 24.68
CA ARG A 141 8.61 8.52 26.00
C ARG A 141 9.78 9.45 26.21
N SER A 142 10.90 9.23 25.56
CA SER A 142 12.09 10.08 25.68
C SER A 142 12.05 11.28 24.77
N ASP A 143 11.47 11.14 23.56
CA ASP A 143 11.30 12.24 22.62
C ASP A 143 10.03 12.06 21.79
N LYS A 144 8.97 12.76 22.19
CA LYS A 144 7.68 12.72 21.52
C LYS A 144 7.64 13.50 20.21
N THR A 145 8.69 14.28 19.90
CA THR A 145 8.76 15.08 18.66
C THR A 145 9.22 14.26 17.45
N LEU A 146 9.64 13.02 17.67
CA LEU A 146 10.13 12.08 16.68
C LEU A 146 9.34 10.75 16.69
N LYS A 147 8.00 10.84 16.80
CA LYS A 147 7.14 9.65 16.77
C LYS A 147 7.23 8.95 15.41
N ALA A 148 7.42 7.64 15.42
CA ALA A 148 7.27 6.75 14.26
C ALA A 148 6.10 5.81 14.56
N ASP A 149 4.96 6.12 14.03
CA ASP A 149 3.70 5.39 14.17
C ASP A 149 3.34 4.81 12.82
N GLY A 150 3.75 3.58 12.59
CA GLY A 150 3.66 2.97 11.26
C GLY A 150 2.38 2.18 11.11
N GLU A 151 1.48 2.61 10.21
CA GLU A 151 0.18 1.99 10.01
C GLU A 151 0.15 1.06 8.80
N SER A 152 0.62 1.51 7.65
CA SER A 152 0.64 0.71 6.44
C SER A 152 2.03 0.59 5.83
N VAL A 153 2.29 -0.53 5.14
CA VAL A 153 3.54 -0.78 4.41
C VAL A 153 3.26 -1.46 3.08
N ARG A 154 3.97 -1.00 2.01
CA ARG A 154 3.97 -1.68 0.72
C ARG A 154 5.39 -1.78 0.17
N TYR A 155 5.71 -2.92 -0.39
CA TYR A 155 7.01 -3.21 -1.00
C TYR A 155 6.98 -2.97 -2.51
N ASN A 156 7.97 -2.26 -3.03
CA ASN A 156 8.18 -2.13 -4.46
C ASN A 156 9.38 -3.01 -4.89
N PRO A 157 9.15 -4.19 -5.51
CA PRO A 157 10.22 -5.11 -5.87
C PRO A 157 11.14 -4.57 -6.98
N LYS A 158 10.65 -3.63 -7.82
CA LYS A 158 11.46 -3.01 -8.87
C LYS A 158 12.51 -2.06 -8.29
N LEU A 159 12.15 -1.33 -7.24
CA LEU A 159 13.03 -0.36 -6.57
C LEU A 159 13.70 -0.96 -5.33
N LYS A 160 13.30 -2.16 -4.89
CA LYS A 160 13.72 -2.79 -3.64
C LYS A 160 13.56 -1.85 -2.44
N SER A 161 12.41 -1.21 -2.36
CA SER A 161 12.09 -0.20 -1.37
C SER A 161 10.69 -0.41 -0.81
N PHE A 162 10.48 0.11 0.40
CA PHE A 162 9.16 0.20 0.99
C PHE A 162 8.63 1.64 0.88
N ILE A 163 7.31 1.78 0.80
CA ILE A 163 6.58 2.95 1.25
C ILE A 163 5.87 2.57 2.53
N TRP A 164 5.89 3.43 3.53
CA TRP A 164 5.15 3.27 4.77
C TRP A 164 4.47 4.58 5.17
N SER A 165 3.33 4.47 5.87
CA SER A 165 2.63 5.61 6.44
C SER A 165 3.05 5.82 7.89
N ASN A 166 3.20 7.07 8.28
CA ASN A 166 3.37 7.51 9.66
C ASN A 166 2.19 8.43 10.00
N GLU A 167 1.42 8.06 10.99
CA GLU A 167 0.26 8.85 11.39
C GLU A 167 0.62 10.19 12.06
N GLY A 168 1.81 10.25 12.61
CA GLY A 168 2.31 11.43 13.31
C GLY A 168 1.73 11.59 14.72
N GLU A 169 1.68 12.81 15.26
CA GLU A 169 1.14 13.10 16.60
C GLU A 169 0.64 14.54 16.69
N ARG A 170 -0.52 14.71 17.30
CA ARG A 170 -1.07 16.03 17.62
C ARG A 170 -1.55 16.07 19.07
N VAL A 171 -0.74 16.63 19.97
CA VAL A 171 -1.11 16.83 21.37
C VAL A 171 -1.16 18.32 21.70
N LEU A 172 -2.32 18.79 22.16
CA LEU A 172 -2.56 20.16 22.59
C LEU A 172 -3.12 20.09 24.02
N LYS A 173 -2.26 20.07 25.03
CA LYS A 173 -2.67 20.01 26.44
C LYS A 173 -1.88 21.02 27.28
N ASN A 174 -2.59 21.86 28.06
CA ASN A 174 -2.06 22.66 29.17
C ASN A 174 -0.73 23.39 28.88
N GLY A 175 -0.60 23.99 27.71
CA GLY A 175 0.63 24.69 27.31
C GLY A 175 1.63 23.84 26.52
N ASP A 176 1.53 22.52 26.55
CA ASP A 176 2.35 21.63 25.74
C ASP A 176 1.75 21.45 24.35
N THR A 177 2.53 21.73 23.34
CA THR A 177 2.18 21.47 21.95
C THR A 177 3.20 20.51 21.37
N ILE A 178 2.73 19.31 21.00
CA ILE A 178 3.53 18.34 20.25
C ILE A 178 2.83 18.14 18.90
N ILE A 179 3.54 18.45 17.83
CA ILE A 179 3.07 18.21 16.47
C ILE A 179 4.20 17.50 15.72
N VAL A 180 3.97 16.23 15.41
CA VAL A 180 4.74 15.44 14.47
C VAL A 180 3.86 15.28 13.24
N GLN A 181 4.30 15.81 12.10
CA GLN A 181 3.49 15.76 10.88
C GLN A 181 3.34 14.31 10.39
N PRO A 182 2.16 13.96 9.86
CA PRO A 182 1.96 12.69 9.19
C PRO A 182 2.81 12.62 7.92
N ALA A 183 3.16 11.41 7.48
CA ALA A 183 4.04 11.25 6.33
C ALA A 183 3.81 9.93 5.59
N LEU A 184 4.02 9.97 4.27
CA LEU A 184 4.19 8.81 3.42
C LEU A 184 5.65 8.76 2.99
N THR A 185 6.42 7.82 3.54
CA THR A 185 7.89 7.82 3.45
C THR A 185 8.40 6.60 2.71
N PHE A 186 9.35 6.81 1.81
CA PHE A 186 10.08 5.74 1.14
C PHE A 186 11.37 5.42 1.89
N ILE A 187 11.62 4.13 2.06
CA ILE A 187 12.86 3.61 2.65
C ILE A 187 13.42 2.46 1.81
N THR A 188 14.73 2.23 1.88
CA THR A 188 15.32 1.03 1.26
C THR A 188 14.86 -0.24 1.96
N LYS A 189 15.12 -1.40 1.37
CA LYS A 189 14.83 -2.69 2.01
C LYS A 189 15.56 -2.86 3.36
N GLU A 190 16.67 -2.15 3.56
CA GLU A 190 17.45 -2.14 4.81
C GLU A 190 17.00 -1.04 5.79
N GLY A 191 15.89 -0.34 5.50
CA GLY A 191 15.29 0.66 6.38
C GLY A 191 15.85 2.06 6.28
N ARG A 192 16.78 2.36 5.34
CA ARG A 192 17.34 3.70 5.17
C ARG A 192 16.36 4.62 4.47
N TYR A 193 16.21 5.83 4.98
CA TYR A 193 15.39 6.88 4.37
C TYR A 193 15.81 7.13 2.91
N LEU A 194 14.84 7.25 2.04
CA LEU A 194 15.02 7.62 0.64
C LEU A 194 14.37 8.97 0.34
N ASP A 195 13.08 9.10 0.66
CA ASP A 195 12.30 10.31 0.34
C ASP A 195 10.93 10.28 1.03
N THR A 196 10.20 11.42 0.98
CA THR A 196 8.84 11.56 1.51
C THR A 196 7.94 12.22 0.48
N ILE A 197 6.69 11.78 0.37
CA ILE A 197 5.69 12.40 -0.50
C ILE A 197 5.32 13.77 0.06
N PRO A 198 5.43 14.86 -0.73
CA PRO A 198 4.93 16.17 -0.34
C PRO A 198 3.40 16.13 -0.18
N LEU A 199 2.91 16.37 1.02
CA LEU A 199 1.47 16.41 1.29
C LEU A 199 0.90 17.78 0.95
N PRO A 200 -0.34 17.87 0.41
CA PRO A 200 -1.04 19.14 0.27
C PRO A 200 -1.23 19.84 1.62
N ALA A 201 -1.30 21.18 1.61
CA ALA A 201 -1.33 22.00 2.84
C ALA A 201 -2.46 21.61 3.81
N GLY A 202 -3.63 21.21 3.29
CA GLY A 202 -4.79 20.79 4.10
C GLY A 202 -4.60 19.44 4.85
N PHE A 203 -3.48 18.75 4.65
CA PHE A 203 -3.20 17.43 5.26
C PHE A 203 -2.10 17.50 6.34
N HIS A 204 -1.81 18.68 6.84
CA HIS A 204 -0.85 18.89 7.93
C HIS A 204 -1.59 19.20 9.24
N PHE A 205 -1.08 18.68 10.34
CA PHE A 205 -1.57 19.05 11.66
C PHE A 205 -1.35 20.53 11.93
N THR A 206 -2.35 21.19 12.46
CA THR A 206 -2.33 22.58 12.93
C THR A 206 -2.72 22.66 14.41
N LYS A 207 -2.55 23.83 15.02
CA LYS A 207 -3.05 24.09 16.37
C LYS A 207 -4.57 24.27 16.42
N GLY A 208 -5.20 24.60 15.29
CA GLY A 208 -6.65 24.80 15.19
C GLY A 208 -7.40 23.55 14.72
N GLU A 209 -8.71 23.68 14.60
CA GLU A 209 -9.60 22.66 14.03
C GLU A 209 -9.63 22.79 12.49
N ASN A 210 -8.51 22.48 11.88
CA ASN A 210 -8.25 22.52 10.45
C ASN A 210 -7.21 21.46 10.11
N GLY A 211 -7.37 20.76 9.01
CA GLY A 211 -6.54 19.63 8.64
C GLY A 211 -6.98 18.33 9.32
N PRO A 212 -6.05 17.42 9.54
CA PRO A 212 -6.35 16.11 10.13
C PRO A 212 -6.79 16.20 11.60
N ARG A 213 -7.61 15.24 12.00
CA ARG A 213 -7.88 14.97 13.40
C ARG A 213 -6.70 14.23 14.02
N LYS A 214 -6.61 14.25 15.33
CA LYS A 214 -5.59 13.46 16.03
C LYS A 214 -5.86 11.97 15.81
N ASN A 215 -4.82 11.22 15.49
CA ASN A 215 -4.87 9.75 15.32
C ASN A 215 -5.99 9.34 14.35
N ALA A 216 -6.00 9.91 13.14
CA ALA A 216 -7.06 9.68 12.17
C ALA A 216 -6.63 10.08 10.74
N LEU A 217 -5.37 9.78 10.35
CA LEU A 217 -4.89 10.21 9.05
C LEU A 217 -4.54 9.04 8.13
N PHE A 218 -3.27 8.74 7.92
CA PHE A 218 -2.85 7.79 6.90
C PHE A 218 -2.83 6.36 7.43
N GLU A 219 -3.94 5.67 7.33
CA GLU A 219 -4.03 4.25 7.67
C GLU A 219 -3.65 3.36 6.50
N GLY A 220 -4.26 3.55 5.33
CA GLY A 220 -4.06 2.69 4.18
C GLY A 220 -3.17 3.28 3.09
N VAL A 221 -2.26 2.46 2.55
CA VAL A 221 -1.45 2.79 1.37
C VAL A 221 -1.42 1.60 0.42
N THR A 222 -1.54 1.83 -0.90
CA THR A 222 -1.40 0.76 -1.90
C THR A 222 -0.80 1.25 -3.20
N TYR A 223 -0.02 0.39 -3.87
CA TYR A 223 0.40 0.60 -5.24
C TYR A 223 -0.65 0.09 -6.23
N ALA A 224 -0.80 0.80 -7.34
CA ALA A 224 -1.58 0.41 -8.51
C ALA A 224 -0.79 0.65 -9.79
N ASP A 225 -1.37 0.30 -10.96
CA ASP A 225 -0.76 0.51 -12.29
C ASP A 225 0.72 0.08 -12.34
N HIS A 226 0.99 -1.16 -11.97
CA HIS A 226 2.36 -1.70 -11.99
C HIS A 226 3.38 -0.84 -11.24
N TYR A 227 3.01 -0.33 -10.07
CA TYR A 227 3.79 0.57 -9.18
C TYR A 227 3.98 1.98 -9.70
N LYS A 228 3.16 2.47 -10.65
CA LYS A 228 3.22 3.86 -11.13
C LYS A 228 2.29 4.80 -10.35
N THR A 229 1.29 4.25 -9.70
CA THR A 229 0.30 4.98 -8.92
C THR A 229 0.38 4.54 -7.46
N ILE A 230 0.21 5.48 -6.54
CA ILE A 230 0.03 5.24 -5.12
C ILE A 230 -1.34 5.79 -4.73
N TYR A 231 -2.13 4.99 -4.02
CA TYR A 231 -3.30 5.46 -3.31
C TYR A 231 -3.00 5.46 -1.82
N ALA A 232 -3.50 6.48 -1.12
CA ALA A 232 -3.45 6.58 0.34
C ALA A 232 -4.81 7.02 0.87
N SER A 233 -5.30 6.40 1.93
CA SER A 233 -6.56 6.74 2.58
C SER A 233 -6.35 7.45 3.90
N LEU A 234 -7.24 8.38 4.21
CA LEU A 234 -7.38 8.90 5.56
C LEU A 234 -8.37 8.00 6.32
N GLU A 235 -8.10 7.76 7.58
CA GLU A 235 -9.03 7.03 8.45
C GLU A 235 -10.35 7.78 8.55
N GLU A 236 -10.32 9.02 8.99
CA GLU A 236 -11.50 9.84 9.29
C GLU A 236 -11.56 11.14 8.47
N PRO A 237 -12.71 11.85 8.50
CA PRO A 237 -12.85 13.17 7.88
C PRO A 237 -11.85 14.19 8.41
N LEU A 238 -11.27 15.01 7.54
CA LEU A 238 -10.62 16.23 7.97
C LEU A 238 -11.64 17.17 8.66
N TYR A 239 -11.18 18.07 9.53
CA TYR A 239 -12.07 19.05 10.19
C TYR A 239 -12.92 19.83 9.19
N GLN A 240 -12.37 20.24 8.05
CA GLN A 240 -13.06 20.97 6.99
C GLN A 240 -13.97 20.09 6.10
N ASP A 241 -13.87 18.76 6.22
CA ASP A 241 -14.69 17.83 5.44
C ASP A 241 -15.97 17.42 6.17
N GLY A 242 -16.08 17.65 7.46
CA GLY A 242 -17.30 17.41 8.21
C GLY A 242 -17.11 16.66 9.53
N PRO A 243 -18.18 16.21 10.12
CA PRO A 243 -18.14 15.44 11.35
C PRO A 243 -17.63 14.00 11.11
N GLN A 244 -17.13 13.37 12.18
CA GLN A 244 -16.81 11.96 12.22
C GLN A 244 -18.06 11.09 12.04
N ALA A 245 -17.87 9.82 11.68
CA ALA A 245 -18.96 8.84 11.67
C ALA A 245 -19.58 8.70 13.07
N ALA A 246 -20.90 8.58 13.13
CA ALA A 246 -21.63 8.43 14.38
C ALA A 246 -22.78 7.44 14.21
N PHE A 247 -23.40 7.06 15.32
CA PHE A 247 -24.58 6.21 15.27
C PHE A 247 -25.72 6.94 14.55
N GLU A 248 -26.37 6.25 13.59
CA GLU A 248 -27.41 6.82 12.72
C GLU A 248 -26.93 7.98 11.82
N PHE A 249 -25.62 8.21 11.69
CA PHE A 249 -25.04 9.19 10.79
C PHE A 249 -24.11 8.52 9.75
N ASP A 250 -24.60 8.41 8.53
CA ASP A 250 -23.95 7.72 7.41
C ASP A 250 -23.41 8.68 6.32
N LYS A 251 -23.11 9.93 6.68
CA LYS A 251 -22.66 10.98 5.75
C LYS A 251 -21.28 11.53 6.09
N ALA A 252 -20.50 10.81 6.89
CA ALA A 252 -19.13 11.17 7.18
C ALA A 252 -18.27 10.95 5.94
N LEU A 253 -17.59 11.98 5.44
CA LEU A 253 -16.80 11.93 4.22
C LEU A 253 -15.31 12.02 4.53
N THR A 254 -14.58 10.96 4.26
CA THR A 254 -13.10 10.97 4.27
C THR A 254 -12.54 11.02 2.85
N ARG A 255 -11.21 11.02 2.71
CA ARG A 255 -10.54 11.16 1.42
C ARG A 255 -9.65 9.95 1.10
N ILE A 256 -9.65 9.58 -0.19
CA ILE A 256 -8.64 8.72 -0.79
C ILE A 256 -7.83 9.58 -1.77
N LEU A 257 -6.52 9.65 -1.55
CA LEU A 257 -5.60 10.44 -2.34
C LEU A 257 -4.90 9.56 -3.37
N LYS A 258 -4.66 10.11 -4.57
CA LYS A 258 -3.92 9.47 -5.64
C LYS A 258 -2.64 10.26 -5.91
N PHE A 259 -1.51 9.56 -5.94
CA PHE A 259 -0.21 10.14 -6.26
C PHE A 259 0.41 9.43 -7.46
N ASP A 260 1.14 10.17 -8.26
CA ASP A 260 2.09 9.60 -9.22
C ASP A 260 3.33 9.11 -8.44
N ALA A 261 3.68 7.84 -8.61
CA ALA A 261 4.73 7.21 -7.80
C ALA A 261 6.16 7.70 -8.18
N VAL A 262 6.34 8.32 -9.34
CA VAL A 262 7.63 8.81 -9.81
C VAL A 262 7.81 10.27 -9.41
N THR A 263 6.84 11.13 -9.74
CA THR A 263 6.89 12.57 -9.44
C THR A 263 6.47 12.89 -8.00
N LYS A 264 5.78 11.95 -7.32
CA LYS A 264 5.21 12.08 -5.97
C LYS A 264 4.17 13.19 -5.84
N GLN A 265 3.66 13.66 -6.96
CA GLN A 265 2.61 14.68 -6.97
C GLN A 265 1.24 14.06 -6.68
N ASN A 266 0.46 14.72 -5.87
CA ASN A 266 -0.98 14.42 -5.72
C ASN A 266 -1.68 14.76 -7.03
N THR A 267 -2.28 13.78 -7.69
CA THR A 267 -2.90 13.90 -9.01
C THR A 267 -4.43 13.85 -8.96
N ALA A 268 -4.99 13.29 -7.90
CA ALA A 268 -6.41 13.28 -7.65
C ALA A 268 -6.71 13.06 -6.16
N GLN A 269 -7.91 13.46 -5.75
CA GLN A 269 -8.51 13.18 -4.45
C GLN A 269 -9.94 12.73 -4.68
N TYR A 270 -10.42 11.80 -3.89
CA TYR A 270 -11.77 11.25 -4.01
C TYR A 270 -12.46 11.27 -2.66
N ALA A 271 -13.73 11.66 -2.64
CA ALA A 271 -14.54 11.59 -1.44
C ALA A 271 -15.06 10.16 -1.21
N TYR A 272 -14.80 9.62 -0.03
CA TYR A 272 -15.29 8.32 0.39
C TYR A 272 -16.28 8.48 1.55
N ASN A 273 -17.45 7.88 1.43
CA ASN A 273 -18.48 7.95 2.48
C ASN A 273 -18.32 6.78 3.45
N LEU A 274 -17.97 7.07 4.69
CA LEU A 274 -17.93 6.07 5.77
C LEU A 274 -19.34 5.58 6.11
N GLY A 275 -19.45 4.33 6.56
CA GLY A 275 -20.67 3.81 7.15
C GLY A 275 -21.01 4.48 8.48
N ALA A 276 -22.27 4.39 8.91
CA ALA A 276 -22.63 4.79 10.26
C ALA A 276 -21.98 3.84 11.28
N MET A 277 -21.79 4.35 12.51
CA MET A 277 -21.40 3.50 13.64
C MET A 277 -22.46 2.42 13.88
N PRO A 278 -22.08 1.14 13.98
CA PRO A 278 -23.03 0.04 14.19
C PRO A 278 -23.68 0.06 15.59
N VAL A 279 -22.99 0.61 16.56
CA VAL A 279 -23.42 0.69 17.98
C VAL A 279 -23.08 2.05 18.58
N LYS A 280 -23.77 2.41 19.65
CA LYS A 280 -23.40 3.57 20.49
C LYS A 280 -22.40 3.15 21.57
N PRO A 281 -21.50 4.04 22.02
CA PRO A 281 -20.78 3.84 23.26
C PRO A 281 -21.74 3.56 24.41
N THR A 282 -21.32 2.74 25.38
CA THR A 282 -22.15 2.43 26.57
C THR A 282 -22.33 3.64 27.48
N VAL A 283 -21.42 4.60 27.41
CA VAL A 283 -21.55 5.92 28.07
C VAL A 283 -21.75 6.95 26.96
N GLU A 284 -22.78 7.78 27.12
CA GLU A 284 -23.12 8.81 26.13
C GLU A 284 -21.94 9.77 25.91
N ASN A 285 -21.66 10.09 24.65
CA ASN A 285 -20.56 10.93 24.21
C ASN A 285 -19.14 10.41 24.54
N ASP A 286 -19.00 9.15 24.92
CA ASP A 286 -17.69 8.54 25.03
C ASP A 286 -17.10 8.20 23.64
N TRP A 287 -15.83 7.80 23.60
CA TRP A 287 -15.09 7.62 22.38
C TRP A 287 -15.66 6.48 21.51
N ASN A 288 -15.78 6.78 20.23
CA ASN A 288 -16.10 5.84 19.17
C ASN A 288 -15.42 6.29 17.89
N VAL A 289 -15.18 5.35 16.98
CA VAL A 289 -14.56 5.58 15.68
C VAL A 289 -15.16 4.63 14.65
N ASN A 290 -15.39 5.12 13.42
CA ASN A 290 -15.49 4.31 12.22
C ASN A 290 -14.69 5.00 11.14
N GLY A 291 -13.67 4.32 10.64
CA GLY A 291 -12.75 4.84 9.67
C GLY A 291 -12.27 3.80 8.67
N ILE A 292 -11.49 4.24 7.68
CA ILE A 292 -10.78 3.33 6.78
C ILE A 292 -9.51 2.87 7.51
N SER A 293 -9.39 1.58 7.81
CA SER A 293 -8.19 1.03 8.43
C SER A 293 -7.16 0.52 7.41
N GLU A 294 -7.53 0.19 6.17
CA GLU A 294 -6.57 -0.14 5.12
C GLU A 294 -7.24 -0.14 3.74
N ILE A 295 -6.43 0.02 2.69
CA ILE A 295 -6.84 -0.10 1.29
C ILE A 295 -5.90 -1.02 0.51
N LEU A 296 -6.44 -1.74 -0.49
CA LEU A 296 -5.66 -2.59 -1.38
C LEU A 296 -6.13 -2.43 -2.83
N ALA A 297 -5.24 -2.08 -3.74
CA ALA A 297 -5.56 -2.00 -5.16
C ALA A 297 -5.79 -3.39 -5.76
N VAL A 298 -6.95 -3.58 -6.37
CA VAL A 298 -7.29 -4.77 -7.16
C VAL A 298 -6.77 -4.63 -8.59
N ASN A 299 -6.87 -3.43 -9.12
CA ASN A 299 -6.36 -2.99 -10.43
C ASN A 299 -6.17 -1.47 -10.42
N ASP A 300 -6.01 -0.85 -11.59
CA ASP A 300 -5.68 0.58 -11.72
C ASP A 300 -6.77 1.54 -11.19
N HIS A 301 -8.00 1.07 -11.07
CA HIS A 301 -9.16 1.87 -10.73
C HIS A 301 -10.13 1.21 -9.74
N THR A 302 -9.78 0.06 -9.20
CA THR A 302 -10.62 -0.66 -8.23
C THR A 302 -9.84 -0.92 -6.95
N LEU A 303 -10.40 -0.55 -5.82
CA LEU A 303 -9.81 -0.75 -4.50
C LEU A 303 -10.70 -1.68 -3.66
N LEU A 304 -10.07 -2.51 -2.85
CA LEU A 304 -10.65 -3.00 -1.61
C LEU A 304 -10.44 -1.92 -0.55
N VAL A 305 -11.47 -1.62 0.20
CA VAL A 305 -11.44 -0.66 1.32
C VAL A 305 -12.00 -1.36 2.55
N MET A 306 -11.22 -1.37 3.62
CA MET A 306 -11.61 -1.94 4.89
C MET A 306 -12.05 -0.82 5.84
N GLU A 307 -13.29 -0.87 6.29
CA GLU A 307 -13.79 -0.02 7.36
C GLU A 307 -13.74 -0.76 8.68
N ARG A 308 -13.27 -0.07 9.70
CA ARG A 308 -13.16 -0.56 11.07
C ARG A 308 -13.91 0.39 12.01
N ALA A 309 -14.85 -0.16 12.77
CA ALA A 309 -15.57 0.60 13.77
C ALA A 309 -15.38 -0.01 15.17
N TRP A 310 -15.21 0.87 16.15
CA TRP A 310 -15.12 0.52 17.56
C TRP A 310 -15.83 1.57 18.42
N ALA A 311 -16.46 1.14 19.51
CA ALA A 311 -17.15 2.03 20.45
C ALA A 311 -16.85 1.64 21.89
N LYS A 312 -16.56 2.62 22.72
CA LYS A 312 -16.25 2.42 24.15
C LYS A 312 -17.36 1.68 24.89
N GLY A 313 -16.97 0.66 25.64
CA GLY A 313 -17.89 -0.26 26.32
C GLY A 313 -18.30 -1.47 25.50
N HIS A 314 -17.79 -1.58 24.26
CA HIS A 314 -17.81 -2.78 23.41
C HIS A 314 -16.39 -3.26 23.17
N ASP A 315 -15.59 -3.30 24.26
CA ASP A 315 -14.12 -3.49 24.21
C ASP A 315 -13.72 -4.91 23.75
N ASP A 316 -14.67 -5.84 23.67
CA ASP A 316 -14.49 -7.23 23.23
C ASP A 316 -14.84 -7.44 21.75
N HIS A 317 -15.22 -6.40 21.02
CA HIS A 317 -15.64 -6.50 19.63
C HIS A 317 -15.31 -5.27 18.79
N THR A 318 -14.72 -5.54 17.62
CA THR A 318 -14.47 -4.55 16.57
C THR A 318 -15.29 -4.93 15.33
N PHE A 319 -16.00 -3.96 14.76
CA PHE A 319 -16.87 -4.18 13.60
C PHE A 319 -16.09 -3.90 12.32
N ILE A 320 -15.92 -4.93 11.48
CA ILE A 320 -15.12 -4.83 10.26
C ILE A 320 -15.98 -5.08 9.03
N LYS A 321 -15.86 -4.21 8.03
CA LYS A 321 -16.52 -4.37 6.73
C LYS A 321 -15.53 -4.18 5.59
N LEU A 322 -15.56 -5.09 4.63
CA LEU A 322 -14.76 -5.00 3.40
C LEU A 322 -15.65 -4.53 2.25
N TYR A 323 -15.23 -3.46 1.59
CA TYR A 323 -15.92 -2.91 0.44
C TYR A 323 -15.08 -3.00 -0.83
N LEU A 324 -15.75 -3.18 -1.97
CA LEU A 324 -15.18 -2.95 -3.30
C LEU A 324 -15.59 -1.55 -3.77
N VAL A 325 -14.61 -0.77 -4.20
CA VAL A 325 -14.77 0.63 -4.60
C VAL A 325 -14.26 0.80 -6.03
N ASP A 326 -15.09 1.38 -6.90
CA ASP A 326 -14.72 1.69 -8.28
C ASP A 326 -14.46 3.20 -8.43
N LEU A 327 -13.27 3.52 -8.89
CA LEU A 327 -12.81 4.89 -9.15
C LEU A 327 -13.11 5.36 -10.58
N ASN A 328 -13.67 4.49 -11.45
CA ASN A 328 -14.01 4.89 -12.82
C ASN A 328 -15.12 5.93 -12.84
N GLY A 329 -14.83 7.06 -13.50
CA GLY A 329 -15.77 8.17 -13.60
C GLY A 329 -16.03 8.90 -12.28
N ALA A 330 -15.19 8.67 -11.27
CA ALA A 330 -15.24 9.42 -10.02
C ALA A 330 -14.82 10.88 -10.22
N GLU A 331 -15.48 11.78 -9.50
CA GLU A 331 -15.12 13.19 -9.50
C GLU A 331 -13.79 13.40 -8.78
N ASN A 332 -12.92 14.24 -9.37
CA ASN A 332 -11.64 14.58 -8.76
C ASN A 332 -11.79 15.82 -7.88
N GLU A 333 -11.60 15.63 -6.60
CA GLU A 333 -11.78 16.65 -5.56
C GLU A 333 -10.45 17.35 -5.18
N ILE A 334 -9.44 17.32 -6.06
CA ILE A 334 -8.09 17.84 -5.73
C ILE A 334 -8.10 19.33 -5.38
N ASP A 335 -8.99 20.11 -6.00
CA ASP A 335 -9.15 21.55 -5.75
C ASP A 335 -10.19 21.86 -4.67
N ASN A 336 -10.85 20.84 -4.12
CA ASN A 336 -11.87 20.99 -3.09
C ASN A 336 -11.22 21.08 -1.71
N THR A 337 -11.15 22.28 -1.17
CA THR A 337 -10.48 22.57 0.11
C THR A 337 -11.28 22.16 1.35
N GLY A 338 -12.57 21.81 1.19
CA GLY A 338 -13.41 21.35 2.29
C GLY A 338 -14.81 20.96 1.87
N PHE A 339 -15.23 19.77 2.25
CA PHE A 339 -16.50 19.17 1.83
C PHE A 339 -17.72 19.77 2.53
N ILE A 340 -17.53 20.44 3.67
CA ILE A 340 -18.62 21.21 4.32
C ILE A 340 -19.13 22.32 3.39
N GLN A 341 -18.20 23.03 2.75
CA GLN A 341 -18.52 24.18 1.90
C GLN A 341 -18.88 23.75 0.48
N ASN A 342 -18.22 22.71 -0.04
CA ASN A 342 -18.40 22.18 -1.38
C ASN A 342 -18.65 20.67 -1.30
N PRO A 343 -19.89 20.22 -1.00
CA PRO A 343 -20.19 18.81 -0.84
C PRO A 343 -19.93 18.02 -2.13
N PRO A 344 -19.03 17.02 -2.11
CA PRO A 344 -18.71 16.22 -3.27
C PRO A 344 -19.70 15.09 -3.47
N LYS A 345 -19.60 14.45 -4.62
CA LYS A 345 -20.24 13.15 -4.85
C LYS A 345 -19.30 12.03 -4.42
N PRO A 346 -19.66 11.27 -3.38
CA PRO A 346 -18.77 10.21 -2.91
C PRO A 346 -18.64 9.04 -3.89
N LEU A 347 -17.54 8.31 -3.75
CA LEU A 347 -17.29 7.06 -4.46
C LEU A 347 -18.41 6.05 -4.21
N LYS A 348 -18.71 5.25 -5.24
CA LYS A 348 -19.62 4.12 -5.10
C LYS A 348 -18.88 2.95 -4.46
N LYS A 349 -19.46 2.36 -3.42
CA LYS A 349 -18.92 1.18 -2.77
C LYS A 349 -19.94 0.05 -2.74
N LYS A 350 -19.45 -1.19 -2.84
CA LYS A 350 -20.23 -2.43 -2.72
C LYS A 350 -19.68 -3.22 -1.54
N LEU A 351 -20.52 -3.54 -0.57
CA LEU A 351 -20.14 -4.44 0.52
C LEU A 351 -19.80 -5.82 -0.07
N LEU A 352 -18.58 -6.30 0.18
CA LEU A 352 -18.13 -7.65 -0.19
C LEU A 352 -18.27 -8.62 0.97
N PHE A 353 -17.93 -8.17 2.19
CA PHE A 353 -17.96 -9.02 3.36
C PHE A 353 -18.18 -8.19 4.63
N ASP A 354 -19.01 -8.74 5.52
CA ASP A 354 -19.22 -8.26 6.88
C ASP A 354 -18.69 -9.32 7.84
N PHE A 355 -17.64 -8.97 8.59
CA PHE A 355 -16.93 -9.92 9.44
C PHE A 355 -17.76 -10.38 10.65
N ASP A 356 -18.80 -9.65 11.03
CA ASP A 356 -19.76 -10.09 12.07
C ASP A 356 -20.44 -11.41 11.67
N SER A 357 -20.56 -11.69 10.38
CA SER A 357 -21.11 -12.96 9.86
C SER A 357 -20.29 -14.19 10.25
N LEU A 358 -19.03 -14.02 10.68
CA LEU A 358 -18.18 -15.13 11.14
C LEU A 358 -18.59 -15.65 12.53
N ASN A 359 -19.36 -14.87 13.31
CA ASN A 359 -19.80 -15.23 14.67
C ASN A 359 -18.62 -15.65 15.57
N ARG A 360 -17.52 -14.89 15.56
CA ARG A 360 -16.31 -15.13 16.34
C ARG A 360 -15.74 -13.82 16.87
N HIS A 361 -14.77 -13.94 17.76
CA HIS A 361 -14.05 -12.79 18.27
C HIS A 361 -13.28 -12.10 17.12
N ILE A 362 -13.51 -10.83 16.94
CA ILE A 362 -12.89 -9.97 15.95
C ILE A 362 -12.15 -8.86 16.68
N ASP A 363 -10.83 -8.87 16.56
CA ASP A 363 -9.96 -7.81 17.08
C ASP A 363 -9.70 -6.73 16.00
N ASN A 364 -8.69 -5.95 16.18
CA ASN A 364 -8.34 -4.75 15.44
C ASN A 364 -7.75 -5.07 14.05
N PHE A 365 -8.58 -5.24 13.02
CA PHE A 365 -8.12 -5.46 11.65
C PHE A 365 -7.51 -4.20 11.07
N GLU A 366 -6.25 -4.29 10.62
CA GLU A 366 -5.52 -3.14 10.09
C GLU A 366 -4.78 -3.43 8.79
N GLY A 367 -4.39 -4.66 8.51
CA GLY A 367 -3.67 -4.97 7.28
C GLY A 367 -4.40 -5.92 6.34
N ILE A 368 -4.27 -5.67 5.03
CA ILE A 368 -4.80 -6.54 3.97
C ILE A 368 -3.81 -6.65 2.81
N THR A 369 -3.60 -7.86 2.29
CA THR A 369 -2.80 -8.11 1.08
C THR A 369 -3.31 -9.31 0.31
N PHE A 370 -3.02 -9.35 -0.99
CA PHE A 370 -3.14 -10.60 -1.73
C PHE A 370 -2.02 -11.55 -1.30
N GLY A 371 -2.32 -12.84 -1.22
CA GLY A 371 -1.33 -13.89 -0.96
C GLY A 371 -1.05 -14.73 -2.21
N PRO A 372 -0.52 -15.95 -2.08
CA PRO A 372 -0.33 -16.87 -3.18
C PRO A 372 -1.66 -17.38 -3.73
N LYS A 373 -1.64 -17.90 -4.94
CA LYS A 373 -2.81 -18.58 -5.49
C LYS A 373 -3.09 -19.87 -4.72
N LEU A 374 -4.38 -20.10 -4.48
CA LEU A 374 -4.88 -21.34 -3.89
C LEU A 374 -4.81 -22.50 -4.88
N PRO A 375 -4.93 -23.77 -4.43
CA PRO A 375 -4.86 -24.94 -5.31
C PRO A 375 -5.87 -24.95 -6.45
N ASN A 376 -7.02 -24.29 -6.30
CA ASN A 376 -8.04 -24.14 -7.33
C ASN A 376 -7.75 -23.02 -8.33
N GLY A 377 -6.62 -22.29 -8.18
CA GLY A 377 -6.19 -21.19 -9.04
C GLY A 377 -6.73 -19.81 -8.65
N ASN A 378 -7.66 -19.71 -7.70
CA ASN A 378 -8.16 -18.44 -7.19
C ASN A 378 -7.10 -17.71 -6.37
N GLN A 379 -7.20 -16.40 -6.30
CA GLN A 379 -6.32 -15.56 -5.51
C GLN A 379 -6.68 -15.68 -4.03
N SER A 380 -5.68 -15.82 -3.16
CA SER A 380 -5.92 -15.68 -1.72
C SER A 380 -5.85 -14.21 -1.29
N LEU A 381 -6.55 -13.89 -0.23
CA LEU A 381 -6.54 -12.59 0.42
C LEU A 381 -6.24 -12.84 1.91
N ILE A 382 -5.27 -12.12 2.45
CA ILE A 382 -4.79 -12.30 3.82
C ILE A 382 -4.95 -10.98 4.56
N PHE A 383 -5.49 -11.07 5.76
CA PHE A 383 -5.61 -9.96 6.69
C PHE A 383 -4.69 -10.20 7.88
N CYS A 384 -4.10 -9.15 8.42
CA CYS A 384 -3.51 -9.16 9.75
C CYS A 384 -4.32 -8.28 10.69
N VAL A 385 -4.29 -8.68 11.95
CA VAL A 385 -5.02 -8.05 13.04
C VAL A 385 -4.02 -7.57 14.06
N ASP A 386 -4.08 -6.31 14.42
CA ASP A 386 -3.24 -5.75 15.46
C ASP A 386 -3.74 -6.15 16.84
N ASN A 387 -2.81 -6.52 17.73
CA ASN A 387 -3.09 -6.84 19.11
C ASN A 387 -2.84 -5.67 20.08
N ASN A 388 -2.51 -4.47 19.58
CA ASN A 388 -2.19 -3.28 20.37
C ASN A 388 -1.22 -3.55 21.54
N PHE A 389 -0.39 -4.59 21.44
CA PHE A 389 0.45 -5.12 22.53
C PHE A 389 -0.35 -5.39 23.83
N SER A 390 -1.67 -5.57 23.72
CA SER A 390 -2.59 -5.82 24.80
C SER A 390 -2.63 -7.30 25.18
N LYS A 391 -2.82 -7.59 26.47
CA LYS A 391 -3.03 -8.97 26.93
C LYS A 391 -4.43 -9.49 26.66
N SER A 392 -5.37 -8.60 26.38
CA SER A 392 -6.77 -8.94 26.08
C SER A 392 -7.05 -9.07 24.58
N GLN A 393 -6.10 -8.72 23.73
CA GLN A 393 -6.23 -8.80 22.29
C GLN A 393 -5.29 -9.85 21.70
N THR A 394 -5.61 -10.33 20.48
CA THR A 394 -4.91 -11.42 19.83
C THR A 394 -4.30 -10.96 18.51
N GLN A 395 -3.08 -11.42 18.22
CA GLN A 395 -2.47 -11.25 16.91
C GLN A 395 -3.03 -12.34 15.99
N GLN A 396 -3.93 -11.98 15.08
CA GLN A 396 -4.62 -12.93 14.20
C GLN A 396 -4.22 -12.72 12.73
N PHE A 397 -4.34 -13.78 11.94
CA PHE A 397 -4.27 -13.74 10.49
C PHE A 397 -5.48 -14.47 9.92
N PHE A 398 -6.17 -13.84 8.99
CA PHE A 398 -7.34 -14.43 8.33
C PHE A 398 -7.04 -14.71 6.87
N LEU A 399 -7.43 -15.90 6.41
CA LEU A 399 -7.30 -16.33 5.02
C LEU A 399 -8.65 -16.34 4.35
N PHE A 400 -8.74 -15.69 3.21
CA PHE A 400 -9.92 -15.71 2.35
C PHE A 400 -9.55 -16.14 0.93
N GLU A 401 -10.53 -16.69 0.23
CA GLU A 401 -10.51 -16.91 -1.20
C GLU A 401 -11.22 -15.78 -1.91
N VAL A 402 -10.61 -15.24 -2.96
CA VAL A 402 -11.23 -14.27 -3.87
C VAL A 402 -12.00 -15.02 -4.94
N ILE A 403 -13.28 -14.75 -5.06
CA ILE A 403 -14.15 -15.29 -6.10
C ILE A 403 -14.24 -14.25 -7.23
N PRO A 404 -13.81 -14.58 -8.46
CA PRO A 404 -13.80 -13.70 -9.62
C PRO A 404 -15.15 -13.22 -10.09
#